data_e6d3152a6424d9c2422ba7822a32129c
#
_entry.id   e6d3152a6424d9c2422ba7822a32129c
#
_cell.length_a   1.000
_cell.length_b   1.000
_cell.length_c   1.000
_cell.angle_alpha   90.00
_cell.angle_beta   90.00
_cell.angle_gamma   90.00
#
_symmetry.space_group_name_H-M   'P 1'
#
loop_
_entity.id
_entity.type
_entity.pdbx_description
1 polymer ?
#
loop_
_entity_poly.entity_id
_entity_poly.type
_entity_poly.pdbx_seq_one_letter_code
_entity_poly.pdbx_strand_id
1 'polypeptide(L)'
;MTQAEKLEELLVKSVIPDLDERLDEIFEEIADNKEATEDAKEEIEELREFKADLQDVLEDIATGDIDEEECKELIEDILDAQKGNPDEDFGFVEED
;
A
#
# COMPACT_ATOMS: atom_id res chain seq x y z
N MET A 1 -1.09 13.54 17.78
CA MET A 1 -0.53 12.57 16.86
C MET A 1 0.24 13.28 15.76
N THR A 2 1.46 12.90 15.57
CA THR A 2 2.27 13.53 14.53
C THR A 2 1.95 12.95 13.16
N GLN A 3 2.42 13.62 12.13
CA GLN A 3 2.23 13.08 10.79
C GLN A 3 2.97 11.76 10.62
N ALA A 4 4.14 11.64 11.26
CA ALA A 4 4.88 10.40 11.19
C ALA A 4 4.09 9.25 11.82
N GLU A 5 3.46 9.51 12.94
CA GLU A 5 2.65 8.48 13.58
C GLU A 5 1.44 8.11 12.74
N LYS A 6 0.81 9.10 12.13
CA LYS A 6 -0.31 8.82 11.25
C LYS A 6 0.11 7.98 10.06
N LEU A 7 1.24 8.33 9.47
CA LEU A 7 1.75 7.57 8.33
C LEU A 7 2.07 6.14 8.73
N GLU A 8 2.71 5.99 9.85
CA GLU A 8 3.05 4.66 10.34
C GLU A 8 1.79 3.82 10.53
N GLU A 9 0.78 4.38 11.17
CA GLU A 9 -0.46 3.64 11.39
C GLU A 9 -1.12 3.29 10.07
N LEU A 10 -1.16 4.23 9.16
CA LEU A 10 -1.78 3.98 7.86
C LEU A 10 -1.08 2.84 7.14
N LEU A 11 0.24 2.85 7.13
CA LEU A 11 1.00 1.82 6.45
C LEU A 11 0.82 0.47 7.11
N VAL A 12 0.93 0.42 8.41
CA VAL A 12 0.93 -0.86 9.13
C VAL A 12 -0.47 -1.46 9.18
N LYS A 13 -1.49 -0.63 9.31
CA LYS A 13 -2.83 -1.14 9.53
C LYS A 13 -3.66 -1.24 8.27
N SER A 14 -3.25 -0.55 7.23
CA SER A 14 -4.07 -0.47 6.02
C SER A 14 -3.30 -0.88 4.79
N VAL A 15 -2.25 -0.16 4.47
CA VAL A 15 -1.60 -0.32 3.17
C VAL A 15 -0.87 -1.66 3.08
N ILE A 16 -0.04 -1.97 4.06
CA ILE A 16 0.73 -3.20 4.02
C ILE A 16 -0.17 -4.44 4.08
N PRO A 17 -1.17 -4.49 4.96
CA PRO A 17 -2.09 -5.64 4.92
C PRO A 17 -2.82 -5.78 3.59
N ASP A 18 -3.18 -4.65 2.97
CA ASP A 18 -3.82 -4.71 1.66
C ASP A 18 -2.88 -5.30 0.61
N LEU A 19 -1.62 -4.90 0.66
CA LEU A 19 -0.64 -5.43 -0.26
C LEU A 19 -0.45 -6.93 -0.07
N ASP A 20 -0.38 -7.35 1.18
CA ASP A 20 -0.23 -8.78 1.47
C ASP A 20 -1.43 -9.56 0.97
N GLU A 21 -2.61 -9.03 1.16
CA GLU A 21 -3.82 -9.69 0.72
C GLU A 21 -3.83 -9.79 -0.81
N ARG A 22 -3.44 -8.73 -1.47
CA ARG A 22 -3.37 -8.74 -2.92
C ARG A 22 -2.38 -9.76 -3.42
N LEU A 23 -1.22 -9.85 -2.78
CA LEU A 23 -0.22 -10.84 -3.15
C LEU A 23 -0.76 -12.25 -2.96
N ASP A 24 -1.46 -12.49 -1.87
CA ASP A 24 -2.06 -13.80 -1.63
C ASP A 24 -3.04 -14.16 -2.72
N GLU A 25 -3.86 -13.21 -3.13
CA GLU A 25 -4.83 -13.47 -4.18
C GLU A 25 -4.15 -13.85 -5.49
N ILE A 26 -3.08 -13.14 -5.82
CA ILE A 26 -2.37 -13.44 -7.05
C ILE A 26 -1.75 -14.83 -6.98
N PHE A 27 -1.14 -15.16 -5.86
CA PHE A 27 -0.55 -16.48 -5.69
C PHE A 27 -1.60 -17.58 -5.77
N GLU A 28 -2.79 -17.31 -5.24
CA GLU A 28 -3.87 -18.30 -5.33
C GLU A 28 -4.32 -18.50 -6.77
N GLU A 29 -4.40 -17.42 -7.53
CA GLU A 29 -4.75 -17.52 -8.92
C GLU A 29 -3.71 -18.34 -9.69
N ILE A 30 -2.45 -18.11 -9.40
CA ILE A 30 -1.40 -18.87 -10.05
C ILE A 30 -1.52 -20.35 -9.70
N ALA A 31 -1.80 -20.64 -8.44
CA ALA A 31 -1.94 -22.01 -8.02
C ALA A 31 -3.13 -22.69 -8.70
N ASP A 32 -4.24 -21.97 -8.82
CA ASP A 32 -5.43 -22.50 -9.45
C ASP A 32 -5.20 -22.82 -10.92
N ASN A 33 -4.53 -21.90 -11.61
CA ASN A 33 -4.30 -22.06 -13.04
C ASN A 33 -3.04 -22.86 -13.32
N LYS A 34 -2.25 -23.11 -12.30
CA LYS A 34 -0.99 -23.82 -12.41
C LYS A 34 -0.04 -23.17 -13.38
N GLU A 35 -0.15 -21.87 -13.50
CA GLU A 35 0.66 -21.17 -14.46
C GLU A 35 0.68 -19.69 -14.08
N ALA A 36 1.87 -19.12 -14.07
CA ALA A 36 2.04 -17.71 -13.75
C ALA A 36 2.10 -16.94 -15.06
N THR A 37 1.08 -16.14 -15.32
CA THR A 37 1.12 -15.31 -16.50
C THR A 37 2.12 -14.20 -16.33
N GLU A 38 2.49 -13.56 -17.43
CA GLU A 38 3.43 -12.45 -17.36
C GLU A 38 2.85 -11.29 -16.57
N ASP A 39 1.57 -11.05 -16.75
CA ASP A 39 0.89 -9.99 -16.00
C ASP A 39 0.95 -10.25 -14.51
N ALA A 40 0.71 -11.49 -14.11
CA ALA A 40 0.75 -11.85 -12.70
C ALA A 40 2.14 -11.66 -12.13
N LYS A 41 3.15 -12.05 -12.87
CA LYS A 41 4.52 -11.90 -12.41
C LYS A 41 4.88 -10.44 -12.24
N GLU A 42 4.49 -9.61 -13.18
CA GLU A 42 4.77 -8.19 -13.12
C GLU A 42 4.08 -7.56 -11.92
N GLU A 43 2.84 -7.93 -11.70
CA GLU A 43 2.10 -7.38 -10.58
C GLU A 43 2.74 -7.77 -9.25
N ILE A 44 3.16 -9.01 -9.13
CA ILE A 44 3.85 -9.46 -7.93
C ILE A 44 5.10 -8.62 -7.69
N GLU A 45 5.87 -8.41 -8.73
CA GLU A 45 7.09 -7.63 -8.61
C GLU A 45 6.82 -6.20 -8.19
N GLU A 46 5.84 -5.59 -8.82
CA GLU A 46 5.47 -4.23 -8.47
C GLU A 46 5.00 -4.11 -7.02
N LEU A 47 4.19 -5.05 -6.60
CA LEU A 47 3.69 -5.02 -5.23
C LEU A 47 4.81 -5.23 -4.23
N ARG A 48 5.74 -6.10 -4.54
CA ARG A 48 6.87 -6.32 -3.67
C ARG A 48 7.76 -5.10 -3.55
N GLU A 49 7.99 -4.45 -4.67
CA GLU A 49 8.79 -3.23 -4.66
C GLU A 49 8.10 -2.14 -3.88
N PHE A 50 6.81 -2.00 -4.08
CA PHE A 50 6.04 -1.02 -3.35
C PHE A 50 6.11 -1.30 -1.85
N LYS A 51 5.94 -2.55 -1.48
CA LYS A 51 6.02 -2.92 -0.08
C LYS A 51 7.40 -2.62 0.50
N ALA A 52 8.44 -2.91 -0.24
CA ALA A 52 9.79 -2.61 0.22
C ALA A 52 9.97 -1.10 0.42
N ASP A 53 9.45 -0.30 -0.49
CA ASP A 53 9.51 1.15 -0.35
C ASP A 53 8.81 1.60 0.91
N LEU A 54 7.66 1.01 1.20
CA LEU A 54 6.92 1.38 2.40
C LEU A 54 7.67 0.97 3.66
N GLN A 55 8.33 -0.17 3.61
CA GLN A 55 9.12 -0.60 4.75
C GLN A 55 10.30 0.34 4.98
N ASP A 56 10.89 0.85 3.93
CA ASP A 56 11.93 1.86 4.05
C ASP A 56 11.39 3.11 4.73
N VAL A 57 10.18 3.52 4.34
CA VAL A 57 9.55 4.68 4.96
C VAL A 57 9.33 4.43 6.44
N LEU A 58 8.89 3.23 6.80
CA LEU A 58 8.70 2.90 8.21
C LEU A 58 10.01 2.98 8.97
N GLU A 59 11.07 2.54 8.36
CA GLU A 59 12.38 2.62 8.98
C GLU A 59 12.80 4.07 9.18
N ASP A 60 12.58 4.89 8.19
CA ASP A 60 12.88 6.31 8.28
C ASP A 60 12.09 6.97 9.41
N ILE A 61 10.84 6.57 9.56
CA ILE A 61 10.02 7.07 10.65
C ILE A 61 10.63 6.68 11.99
N ALA A 62 11.05 5.44 12.10
CA ALA A 62 11.60 4.94 13.36
C ALA A 62 12.91 5.63 13.72
N THR A 63 13.72 5.97 12.73
CA THR A 63 15.00 6.61 12.98
C THR A 63 14.91 8.13 13.01
N GLY A 64 13.78 8.69 12.58
CA GLY A 64 13.62 10.13 12.52
C GLY A 64 14.24 10.77 11.30
N ASP A 65 14.52 9.98 10.29
CA ASP A 65 15.11 10.49 9.06
C ASP A 65 14.14 11.17 8.12
N ILE A 66 12.85 11.08 8.41
CA ILE A 66 11.83 11.66 7.56
C ILE A 66 11.14 12.78 8.33
N ASP A 67 10.86 13.89 7.68
CA ASP A 67 10.25 14.99 8.41
C ASP A 67 8.73 14.98 8.25
N GLU A 68 8.08 15.84 9.01
CA GLU A 68 6.62 15.85 9.08
C GLU A 68 5.98 16.20 7.76
N GLU A 69 6.60 17.11 7.05
CA GLU A 69 6.07 17.54 5.77
C GLU A 69 6.08 16.40 4.78
N GLU A 70 7.15 15.66 4.75
CA GLU A 70 7.25 14.51 3.86
C GLU A 70 6.23 13.45 4.23
N CYS A 71 6.06 13.23 5.53
CA CYS A 71 5.06 12.27 5.99
C CYS A 71 3.67 12.68 5.53
N LYS A 72 3.37 13.95 5.64
CA LYS A 72 2.06 14.44 5.23
C LYS A 72 1.84 14.24 3.74
N GLU A 73 2.86 14.51 2.94
CA GLU A 73 2.76 14.31 1.50
C GLU A 73 2.52 12.85 1.17
N LEU A 74 3.23 11.96 1.83
CA LEU A 74 3.03 10.54 1.58
C LEU A 74 1.63 10.09 1.97
N ILE A 75 1.12 10.59 3.09
CA ILE A 75 -0.24 10.27 3.49
C ILE A 75 -1.22 10.71 2.42
N GLU A 76 -1.05 11.91 1.92
CA GLU A 76 -1.94 12.42 0.89
C GLU A 76 -1.85 11.61 -0.39
N ASP A 77 -0.65 11.23 -0.77
CA ASP A 77 -0.47 10.40 -1.96
C ASP A 77 -1.17 9.07 -1.82
N ILE A 78 -1.02 8.45 -0.66
CA ILE A 78 -1.65 7.15 -0.42
C ILE A 78 -3.16 7.27 -0.45
N LEU A 79 -3.70 8.26 0.23
CA LEU A 79 -5.14 8.44 0.25
C LEU A 79 -5.68 8.76 -1.13
N ASP A 80 -4.93 9.54 -1.89
CA ASP A 80 -5.30 9.86 -3.25
C ASP A 80 -5.35 8.62 -4.12
N ALA A 81 -4.36 7.78 -3.99
CA ALA A 81 -4.31 6.55 -4.75
C ALA A 81 -5.48 5.64 -4.41
N GLN A 82 -5.83 5.58 -3.14
CA GLN A 82 -6.95 4.76 -2.73
C GLN A 82 -8.26 5.31 -3.25
N LYS A 83 -8.39 6.63 -3.26
CA LYS A 83 -9.58 7.24 -3.78
C LYS A 83 -9.73 7.08 -5.27
N GLY A 84 -8.61 7.07 -5.97
CA GLY A 84 -8.64 7.04 -7.41
C GLY A 84 -8.99 5.68 -7.99
N ASN A 85 -9.13 4.67 -7.16
CA ASN A 85 -9.42 3.34 -7.66
C ASN A 85 -10.91 3.14 -7.74
N PRO A 86 -11.48 3.11 -8.94
CA PRO A 86 -12.92 2.99 -9.07
C PRO A 86 -13.45 1.68 -8.54
N ASP A 87 -12.65 0.65 -8.57
CA ASP A 87 -13.11 -0.64 -8.09
C ASP A 87 -13.28 -0.65 -6.61
N GLU A 88 -12.65 0.27 -5.93
CA GLU A 88 -12.75 0.32 -4.54
C GLU A 88 -13.70 1.34 -4.06
N ASP A 89 -14.51 1.83 -4.91
CA ASP A 89 -15.49 2.78 -4.53
C ASP A 89 -16.59 2.06 -3.86
N PHE A 90 -16.46 1.81 -2.61
CA PHE A 90 -17.44 1.09 -1.96
C PHE A 90 -18.53 1.96 -1.59
N GLY A 91 -18.66 2.96 -2.08
CA GLY A 91 -19.67 3.79 -1.75
C GLY A 91 -19.64 4.29 -0.43
N PHE A 92 -18.64 4.30 0.13
CA PHE A 92 -18.61 4.85 1.27
C PHE A 92 -18.38 6.20 1.07
N VAL A 93 -18.75 6.83 0.91
CA VAL A 93 -18.55 7.87 0.53
C VAL A 93 -18.84 8.92 1.10
N GLU A 94 -18.68 9.12 1.34
CA GLU A 94 -18.83 9.89 1.75
C GLU A 94 -19.21 10.89 1.40
N GLU A 95 -19.37 11.23 1.43
CA GLU A 95 -19.68 11.95 1.15
C GLU A 95 -19.75 12.79 1.11
N ASP A 96 -19.62 13.16 1.21
CA ASP A 96 -19.72 13.90 1.30
C ASP A 96 -20.08 14.37 1.24
#